data_d950bf8edbfa5cc3fda6c7045346e748
#
_entry.id   d950bf8edbfa5cc3fda6c7045346e748
#
_cell.length_a   1.000
_cell.length_b   1.000
_cell.length_c   1.000
_cell.angle_alpha   90.00
_cell.angle_beta   90.00
_cell.angle_gamma   90.00
#
_symmetry.space_group_name_H-M   'P 1'
#
loop_
_entity.id
_entity.type
_entity.pdbx_description
1 polymer ?
#
loop_
_entity_poly.entity_id
_entity_poly.type
_entity_poly.pdbx_seq_one_letter_code
_entity_poly.pdbx_strand_id
1 'polypeptide(L)'
;MALSRSTSTLSLTSFFLLLTLLSTSTLVISQPALNSAEQESVYQILESINSAIPWRSLYPDDLCISAPHGVVCDYFSENTTATIGTPHVTEMSFGYVSDYSPNPPCTPKSTINPLLFSSFPQLRKLLFYKCFTETTVTFPDFSTLRSSLEELVFIGNPSLVGSLRGNISNLTALKRLILTGNNVSGEIPDGLGDLVNLEQLSLSRNNFHGEVTLSLEKLKKLKILDLSQNGFEGSAPEPLGSLQQLLKLDLSFNNFSGKIPENLKGLKKLEFLDLSYNGFAQCGVPLFLAEMPSLREVYLSGNLLGGQIPEIWDNLGGILGIGLSEVGLVGNIPSSMGMFLRNLSYLGLDNNKLEGMVPEEFGALESVNELNLENNNLSGRVPFSAKFVSKVGGKLKLEGNPELCADEGLRSAKVSGSLGQLKLCNKPVIPHFVLLSSGSSVLHDSYMLIFVGFLFLLS
;
A
#
# COMPACT_ATOMS: atom_id res chain seq x y z
N MET A 1 -10.00 63.97 83.81
CA MET A 1 -11.36 63.71 83.32
C MET A 1 -11.31 63.85 81.83
N ALA A 2 -11.35 62.73 81.12
CA ALA A 2 -11.85 62.61 79.76
C ALA A 2 -11.66 61.15 79.33
N LEU A 3 -12.74 60.43 79.28
CA LEU A 3 -12.84 59.07 78.79
C LEU A 3 -12.81 59.11 77.26
N SER A 4 -11.86 58.48 76.65
CA SER A 4 -11.86 58.22 75.14
C SER A 4 -12.54 56.90 74.89
N ARG A 5 -13.63 56.95 74.15
CA ARG A 5 -14.28 55.77 73.52
C ARG A 5 -13.47 55.29 72.34
N SER A 6 -12.89 54.15 72.51
CA SER A 6 -12.39 53.36 71.42
C SER A 6 -13.46 52.30 71.03
N THR A 7 -14.28 52.61 70.07
CA THR A 7 -15.28 51.66 69.57
C THR A 7 -14.75 51.01 68.24
N SER A 8 -14.45 49.79 68.38
CA SER A 8 -14.66 48.66 67.49
C SER A 8 -14.99 48.96 66.00
N THR A 9 -13.95 49.21 65.19
CA THR A 9 -13.99 49.13 63.72
C THR A 9 -13.47 47.79 63.17
N LEU A 10 -13.08 46.87 64.08
CA LEU A 10 -12.51 45.58 63.74
C LEU A 10 -13.55 44.49 63.38
N SER A 11 -14.84 44.69 63.62
CA SER A 11 -15.84 43.63 63.42
C SER A 11 -16.42 43.60 61.98
N LEU A 12 -16.46 44.75 61.28
CA LEU A 12 -17.02 44.80 59.94
C LEU A 12 -16.05 44.31 58.88
N THR A 13 -14.77 44.63 59.02
CA THR A 13 -13.73 44.15 58.03
C THR A 13 -13.50 42.67 58.17
N SER A 14 -13.53 42.07 59.34
CA SER A 14 -13.42 40.63 59.56
C SER A 14 -14.65 39.88 59.03
N PHE A 15 -15.83 40.45 59.07
CA PHE A 15 -17.05 39.84 58.53
C PHE A 15 -17.09 39.91 57.04
N PHE A 16 -16.61 40.99 56.40
CA PHE A 16 -16.45 41.09 54.96
C PHE A 16 -15.35 40.15 54.42
N LEU A 17 -14.25 40.00 55.16
CA LEU A 17 -13.19 39.05 54.78
C LEU A 17 -13.67 37.56 54.83
N LEU A 18 -14.49 37.23 55.84
CA LEU A 18 -15.10 35.91 55.98
C LEU A 18 -16.17 35.67 54.90
N LEU A 19 -16.96 36.71 54.55
CA LEU A 19 -17.92 36.58 53.42
C LEU A 19 -17.27 36.50 52.10
N THR A 20 -16.14 37.15 51.82
CA THR A 20 -15.38 37.03 50.59
C THR A 20 -14.64 35.68 50.49
N LEU A 21 -14.19 35.11 51.62
CA LEU A 21 -13.64 33.74 51.66
C LEU A 21 -14.71 32.65 51.46
N LEU A 22 -15.96 32.90 51.87
CA LEU A 22 -17.08 31.99 51.60
C LEU A 22 -17.68 32.15 50.19
N SER A 23 -17.48 33.30 49.53
CA SER A 23 -17.95 33.53 48.16
C SER A 23 -16.95 33.06 47.09
N THR A 24 -15.73 32.68 47.47
CA THR A 24 -14.75 32.00 46.60
C THR A 24 -14.75 30.48 46.79
N SER A 25 -15.86 29.89 47.21
CA SER A 25 -16.08 28.49 46.90
C SER A 25 -16.25 28.43 45.37
N THR A 26 -15.12 28.39 44.69
CA THR A 26 -15.08 27.91 43.33
C THR A 26 -15.84 26.59 43.36
N LEU A 27 -16.99 26.55 42.72
CA LEU A 27 -17.58 25.29 42.31
C LEU A 27 -16.47 24.60 41.53
N VAL A 28 -15.70 23.75 42.16
CA VAL A 28 -14.89 22.77 41.49
C VAL A 28 -15.92 21.88 40.79
N ILE A 29 -16.28 22.26 39.58
CA ILE A 29 -17.02 21.38 38.68
C ILE A 29 -16.04 20.22 38.47
N SER A 30 -16.21 19.16 39.24
CA SER A 30 -15.44 17.94 39.01
C SER A 30 -15.73 17.55 37.58
N GLN A 31 -14.69 17.45 36.79
CA GLN A 31 -14.86 16.89 35.44
C GLN A 31 -15.50 15.51 35.59
N PRO A 32 -16.49 15.17 34.76
CA PRO A 32 -17.10 13.87 34.83
C PRO A 32 -16.01 12.81 34.59
N ALA A 33 -15.97 11.84 35.49
CA ALA A 33 -14.99 10.76 35.45
C ALA A 33 -15.48 9.60 34.53
N LEU A 34 -14.53 8.81 34.04
CA LEU A 34 -14.80 7.58 33.27
C LEU A 34 -15.68 6.64 34.12
N ASN A 35 -16.63 5.99 33.47
CA ASN A 35 -17.47 4.98 34.11
C ASN A 35 -16.59 3.88 34.74
N SER A 36 -16.90 3.51 36.00
CA SER A 36 -16.12 2.53 36.76
C SER A 36 -16.05 1.16 36.08
N ALA A 37 -17.09 0.74 35.33
CA ALA A 37 -17.09 -0.50 34.60
C ALA A 37 -16.15 -0.44 33.37
N GLU A 38 -16.13 0.68 32.65
CA GLU A 38 -15.17 0.89 31.58
C GLU A 38 -13.74 0.90 32.11
N GLN A 39 -13.48 1.67 33.18
CA GLN A 39 -12.15 1.75 33.80
C GLN A 39 -11.63 0.37 34.26
N GLU A 40 -12.48 -0.40 34.94
CA GLU A 40 -12.13 -1.74 35.40
C GLU A 40 -11.83 -2.68 34.21
N SER A 41 -12.63 -2.61 33.14
CA SER A 41 -12.41 -3.41 31.93
C SER A 41 -11.13 -3.02 31.22
N VAL A 42 -10.73 -1.71 31.20
CA VAL A 42 -9.43 -1.28 30.67
C VAL A 42 -8.29 -1.91 31.47
N TYR A 43 -8.34 -1.88 32.81
CA TYR A 43 -7.30 -2.52 33.64
C TYR A 43 -7.19 -4.01 33.34
N GLN A 44 -8.30 -4.74 33.26
CA GLN A 44 -8.27 -6.18 32.96
C GLN A 44 -7.70 -6.47 31.56
N ILE A 45 -7.99 -5.64 30.57
CA ILE A 45 -7.38 -5.77 29.23
C ILE A 45 -5.88 -5.51 29.32
N LEU A 46 -5.44 -4.42 29.96
CA LEU A 46 -4.02 -4.10 30.12
C LEU A 46 -3.26 -5.21 30.84
N GLU A 47 -3.83 -5.77 31.92
CA GLU A 47 -3.28 -6.89 32.67
C GLU A 47 -3.19 -8.17 31.83
N SER A 48 -4.16 -8.41 30.94
CA SER A 48 -4.13 -9.56 30.00
C SER A 48 -3.09 -9.39 28.89
N ILE A 49 -2.79 -8.16 28.50
CA ILE A 49 -1.77 -7.81 27.49
C ILE A 49 -0.38 -7.84 28.09
N ASN A 50 -0.21 -7.33 29.32
CA ASN A 50 1.07 -7.33 30.02
C ASN A 50 0.88 -7.30 31.55
N SER A 51 0.89 -8.47 32.15
CA SER A 51 0.76 -8.64 33.61
C SER A 51 1.99 -8.24 34.42
N ALA A 52 3.13 -8.01 33.77
CA ALA A 52 4.37 -7.60 34.45
C ALA A 52 4.34 -6.12 34.88
N ILE A 53 3.44 -5.33 34.31
CA ILE A 53 3.29 -3.91 34.62
C ILE A 53 2.18 -3.75 35.67
N PRO A 54 2.46 -3.06 36.80
CA PRO A 54 1.46 -2.80 37.84
C PRO A 54 0.53 -1.65 37.43
N TRP A 55 -0.33 -1.88 36.43
CA TRP A 55 -1.16 -0.87 35.78
C TRP A 55 -1.95 -0.02 36.75
N ARG A 56 -2.62 -0.63 37.74
CA ARG A 56 -3.44 0.06 38.73
C ARG A 56 -2.64 0.98 39.63
N SER A 57 -1.37 0.65 39.88
CA SER A 57 -0.49 1.47 40.72
C SER A 57 0.14 2.62 39.94
N LEU A 58 0.41 2.39 38.64
CA LEU A 58 0.99 3.42 37.75
C LEU A 58 -0.05 4.45 37.31
N TYR A 59 -1.28 4.02 37.14
CA TYR A 59 -2.40 4.83 36.66
C TYR A 59 -3.60 4.71 37.64
N PRO A 60 -3.48 5.19 38.89
CA PRO A 60 -4.51 4.98 39.90
C PRO A 60 -5.75 5.87 39.70
N ASP A 61 -5.59 6.94 38.92
CA ASP A 61 -6.61 7.95 38.68
C ASP A 61 -7.51 7.58 37.49
N ASP A 62 -8.37 8.50 37.08
CA ASP A 62 -9.22 8.40 35.90
C ASP A 62 -8.35 8.14 34.64
N LEU A 63 -8.59 7.02 33.99
CA LEU A 63 -7.83 6.61 32.81
C LEU A 63 -8.04 7.51 31.58
N CYS A 64 -9.08 8.31 31.51
CA CYS A 64 -9.24 9.33 30.48
C CYS A 64 -8.33 10.54 30.68
N ILE A 65 -7.75 10.70 31.90
CA ILE A 65 -6.80 11.77 32.22
C ILE A 65 -5.36 11.25 32.23
N SER A 66 -5.14 10.06 32.78
CA SER A 66 -3.81 9.52 33.06
C SER A 66 -3.48 8.23 32.32
N ALA A 67 -4.27 7.83 31.31
CA ALA A 67 -4.10 6.57 30.61
C ALA A 67 -2.72 6.40 29.97
N PRO A 68 -2.22 5.16 29.85
CA PRO A 68 -1.06 4.86 29.02
C PRO A 68 -1.35 5.25 27.56
N HIS A 69 -0.29 5.64 26.83
CA HIS A 69 -0.41 5.98 25.43
C HIS A 69 -1.08 4.82 24.65
N GLY A 70 -2.07 5.13 23.83
CA GLY A 70 -2.85 4.12 23.08
C GLY A 70 -4.25 3.86 23.64
N VAL A 71 -4.58 4.39 24.84
CA VAL A 71 -5.95 4.45 25.36
C VAL A 71 -6.44 5.89 25.19
N VAL A 72 -7.52 6.08 24.42
CA VAL A 72 -8.06 7.40 24.10
C VAL A 72 -9.52 7.46 24.50
N CYS A 73 -9.91 8.61 25.08
CA CYS A 73 -11.29 8.90 25.43
C CYS A 73 -11.79 10.13 24.69
N ASP A 74 -13.10 10.12 24.40
CA ASP A 74 -13.83 11.31 23.94
C ASP A 74 -15.01 11.60 24.88
N TYR A 75 -15.48 12.84 24.86
CA TYR A 75 -16.58 13.31 25.71
C TYR A 75 -17.88 13.33 24.90
N PHE A 76 -18.90 12.67 25.41
CA PHE A 76 -20.22 12.55 24.77
C PHE A 76 -21.28 13.27 25.59
N SER A 77 -21.98 14.20 24.97
CA SER A 77 -23.09 14.92 25.62
C SER A 77 -24.41 14.18 25.35
N GLU A 78 -25.03 13.69 26.39
CA GLU A 78 -26.34 13.01 26.29
C GLU A 78 -27.49 14.02 26.09
N ASN A 79 -27.30 15.30 26.43
CA ASN A 79 -28.32 16.34 26.29
C ASN A 79 -27.70 17.64 25.73
N THR A 80 -28.43 18.35 24.89
CA THR A 80 -28.04 19.64 24.31
C THR A 80 -27.84 20.77 25.36
N THR A 81 -28.18 20.55 26.63
CA THR A 81 -28.05 21.50 27.73
C THR A 81 -26.88 21.18 28.66
N ALA A 82 -26.23 20.02 28.53
CA ALA A 82 -25.07 19.69 29.35
C ALA A 82 -23.81 20.39 28.79
N THR A 83 -23.15 21.18 29.63
CA THR A 83 -21.94 21.93 29.28
C THR A 83 -20.69 21.07 29.21
N ILE A 84 -20.69 19.88 29.82
CA ILE A 84 -19.57 18.93 29.83
C ILE A 84 -20.15 17.52 29.62
N GLY A 85 -19.69 16.81 28.60
CA GLY A 85 -20.10 15.43 28.32
C GLY A 85 -19.45 14.41 29.25
N THR A 86 -19.97 13.18 29.26
CA THR A 86 -19.34 12.03 29.95
C THR A 86 -18.21 11.46 29.10
N PRO A 87 -17.02 11.18 29.67
CA PRO A 87 -15.94 10.52 28.93
C PRO A 87 -16.24 9.04 28.74
N HIS A 88 -15.91 8.54 27.57
CA HIS A 88 -15.94 7.13 27.20
C HIS A 88 -14.66 6.75 26.46
N VAL A 89 -14.19 5.52 26.63
CA VAL A 89 -13.06 5.01 25.85
C VAL A 89 -13.50 4.81 24.40
N THR A 90 -12.78 5.46 23.48
CA THR A 90 -13.07 5.43 22.04
C THR A 90 -12.02 4.72 21.22
N GLU A 91 -10.77 4.65 21.71
CA GLU A 91 -9.70 3.93 21.02
C GLU A 91 -8.84 3.14 22.00
N MET A 92 -8.43 1.94 21.59
CA MET A 92 -7.40 1.13 22.25
C MET A 92 -6.40 0.63 21.22
N SER A 93 -5.11 0.89 21.47
CA SER A 93 -4.02 0.47 20.59
C SER A 93 -2.89 -0.13 21.43
N PHE A 94 -2.52 -1.39 21.13
CA PHE A 94 -1.53 -2.14 21.91
C PHE A 94 -0.36 -2.56 21.04
N GLY A 95 0.85 -2.60 21.64
CA GLY A 95 2.05 -3.11 21.00
C GLY A 95 2.69 -2.22 19.93
N TYR A 96 2.07 -1.12 19.55
CA TYR A 96 2.63 -0.15 18.61
C TYR A 96 3.74 0.66 19.30
N VAL A 97 4.88 0.79 18.64
CA VAL A 97 6.00 1.62 19.09
C VAL A 97 5.98 2.91 18.29
N SER A 98 5.67 4.02 18.95
CA SER A 98 5.87 5.35 18.38
C SER A 98 7.26 5.87 18.73
N ASP A 99 7.79 6.81 17.95
CA ASP A 99 9.13 7.38 18.16
C ASP A 99 9.24 8.15 19.49
N TYR A 100 8.13 8.59 20.07
CA TYR A 100 8.10 9.44 21.26
C TYR A 100 7.54 8.75 22.50
N SER A 101 6.59 7.85 22.35
CA SER A 101 5.94 7.17 23.48
C SER A 101 5.36 5.84 23.00
N PRO A 102 5.87 4.71 23.50
CA PRO A 102 5.32 3.41 23.13
C PRO A 102 3.90 3.25 23.69
N ASN A 103 3.02 2.64 22.91
CA ASN A 103 1.75 2.12 23.39
C ASN A 103 2.01 1.02 24.43
N PRO A 104 1.00 0.58 25.19
CA PRO A 104 1.19 -0.53 26.12
C PRO A 104 1.88 -1.70 25.45
N PRO A 105 3.08 -2.10 25.92
CA PRO A 105 3.81 -3.21 25.32
C PRO A 105 3.08 -4.53 25.58
N CYS A 106 3.02 -5.37 24.56
CA CYS A 106 2.48 -6.71 24.71
C CYS A 106 3.58 -7.69 25.15
N THR A 107 3.24 -8.63 26.02
CA THR A 107 4.12 -9.77 26.31
C THR A 107 3.85 -10.91 25.34
N PRO A 108 4.80 -11.83 25.10
CA PRO A 108 4.58 -13.00 24.25
C PRO A 108 3.41 -13.88 24.69
N LYS A 109 3.04 -13.82 25.99
CA LYS A 109 1.93 -14.56 26.58
C LYS A 109 0.62 -13.78 26.67
N SER A 110 0.53 -12.66 25.98
CA SER A 110 -0.70 -11.84 25.95
C SER A 110 -1.91 -12.66 25.51
N THR A 111 -3.02 -12.36 26.12
CA THR A 111 -4.33 -12.96 25.82
C THR A 111 -5.39 -11.88 25.64
N ILE A 112 -6.56 -12.24 25.15
CA ILE A 112 -7.68 -11.34 24.97
C ILE A 112 -8.97 -12.02 25.44
N ASN A 113 -9.74 -11.34 26.28
CA ASN A 113 -11.09 -11.76 26.64
C ASN A 113 -12.12 -10.86 25.93
N PRO A 114 -12.82 -11.33 24.91
CA PRO A 114 -13.73 -10.50 24.13
C PRO A 114 -14.92 -9.98 24.93
N LEU A 115 -15.30 -10.64 26.04
CA LEU A 115 -16.43 -10.21 26.88
C LEU A 115 -16.17 -8.85 27.55
N LEU A 116 -14.90 -8.47 27.77
CA LEU A 116 -14.56 -7.19 28.37
C LEU A 116 -14.93 -6.01 27.47
N PHE A 117 -14.98 -6.23 26.14
CA PHE A 117 -15.31 -5.16 25.19
C PHE A 117 -16.80 -4.77 25.23
N SER A 118 -17.67 -5.56 25.85
CA SER A 118 -19.08 -5.18 26.05
C SER A 118 -19.25 -3.95 26.95
N SER A 119 -18.21 -3.59 27.72
CA SER A 119 -18.22 -2.40 28.59
C SER A 119 -18.02 -1.09 27.83
N PHE A 120 -17.62 -1.13 26.54
CA PHE A 120 -17.23 0.06 25.78
C PHE A 120 -18.24 0.41 24.68
N PRO A 121 -19.32 1.09 24.98
CA PRO A 121 -20.39 1.38 24.01
C PRO A 121 -19.95 2.35 22.91
N GLN A 122 -18.88 3.13 23.15
CA GLN A 122 -18.36 4.15 22.24
C GLN A 122 -17.01 3.79 21.61
N LEU A 123 -16.54 2.53 21.77
CA LEU A 123 -15.26 2.10 21.20
C LEU A 123 -15.34 2.06 19.67
N ARG A 124 -14.51 2.90 19.03
CA ARG A 124 -14.44 3.03 17.56
C ARG A 124 -13.23 2.35 16.95
N LYS A 125 -12.13 2.24 17.71
CA LYS A 125 -10.88 1.66 17.21
C LYS A 125 -10.27 0.69 18.18
N LEU A 126 -9.87 -0.47 17.65
CA LEU A 126 -9.16 -1.51 18.37
C LEU A 126 -7.99 -2.03 17.54
N LEU A 127 -6.76 -1.90 18.08
CA LEU A 127 -5.54 -2.26 17.39
C LEU A 127 -4.63 -3.14 18.25
N PHE A 128 -4.14 -4.25 17.67
CA PHE A 128 -3.11 -5.13 18.25
C PHE A 128 -1.97 -5.31 17.26
N TYR A 129 -0.79 -4.80 17.61
CA TYR A 129 0.41 -4.92 16.80
C TYR A 129 1.43 -5.82 17.50
N LYS A 130 1.70 -7.01 16.93
CA LYS A 130 2.65 -8.01 17.47
C LYS A 130 2.39 -8.35 18.94
N CYS A 131 1.13 -8.53 19.31
CA CYS A 131 0.75 -8.85 20.69
C CYS A 131 0.63 -10.36 20.93
N PHE A 132 0.11 -11.12 19.98
CA PHE A 132 -0.13 -12.56 20.14
C PHE A 132 0.95 -13.34 19.38
N THR A 133 2.12 -13.54 20.04
CA THR A 133 3.30 -14.12 19.40
C THR A 133 3.64 -15.54 19.86
N GLU A 134 3.28 -15.94 21.09
CA GLU A 134 3.54 -17.28 21.64
C GLU A 134 2.25 -17.99 22.05
N THR A 135 1.38 -17.31 22.79
CA THR A 135 0.11 -17.91 23.23
C THR A 135 -0.92 -17.89 22.10
N THR A 136 -1.46 -19.06 21.78
CA THR A 136 -2.53 -19.17 20.79
C THR A 136 -3.78 -18.43 21.25
N VAL A 137 -4.24 -17.51 20.45
CA VAL A 137 -5.46 -16.72 20.65
C VAL A 137 -6.38 -16.99 19.47
N THR A 138 -7.61 -17.43 19.74
CA THR A 138 -8.63 -17.56 18.71
C THR A 138 -9.18 -16.20 18.35
N PHE A 139 -9.39 -15.93 17.04
CA PHE A 139 -9.98 -14.66 16.57
C PHE A 139 -11.27 -14.37 17.32
N PRO A 140 -11.34 -13.26 18.06
CA PRO A 140 -12.43 -13.00 19.00
C PRO A 140 -13.73 -12.60 18.30
N ASP A 141 -14.86 -12.88 18.96
CA ASP A 141 -16.17 -12.32 18.56
C ASP A 141 -16.35 -10.92 19.17
N PHE A 142 -16.40 -9.92 18.31
CA PHE A 142 -16.62 -8.51 18.67
C PHE A 142 -18.05 -8.04 18.40
N SER A 143 -19.03 -8.95 18.25
CA SER A 143 -20.41 -8.61 17.90
C SER A 143 -21.09 -7.66 18.88
N THR A 144 -20.58 -7.54 20.11
CA THR A 144 -21.03 -6.56 21.11
C THR A 144 -20.74 -5.11 20.71
N LEU A 145 -19.71 -4.89 19.82
CA LEU A 145 -19.29 -3.58 19.31
C LEU A 145 -19.94 -3.20 17.97
N ARG A 146 -21.00 -3.87 17.58
CA ARG A 146 -21.61 -3.80 16.24
C ARG A 146 -21.92 -2.39 15.73
N SER A 147 -22.28 -1.47 16.61
CA SER A 147 -22.73 -0.11 16.25
C SER A 147 -21.67 0.97 16.44
N SER A 148 -20.55 0.65 17.09
CA SER A 148 -19.53 1.64 17.44
C SER A 148 -18.20 1.39 16.73
N LEU A 149 -17.79 0.13 16.54
CA LEU A 149 -16.46 -0.19 16.04
C LEU A 149 -16.32 0.18 14.55
N GLU A 150 -15.43 1.13 14.28
CA GLU A 150 -15.11 1.61 12.93
C GLU A 150 -13.81 0.99 12.39
N GLU A 151 -12.85 0.70 13.27
CA GLU A 151 -11.56 0.14 12.90
C GLU A 151 -11.21 -1.07 13.77
N LEU A 152 -10.97 -2.23 13.13
CA LEU A 152 -10.46 -3.44 13.74
C LEU A 152 -9.16 -3.86 13.07
N VAL A 153 -8.05 -3.83 13.84
CA VAL A 153 -6.71 -3.97 13.30
C VAL A 153 -5.89 -4.98 14.09
N PHE A 154 -5.44 -6.05 13.45
CA PHE A 154 -4.48 -7.01 13.97
C PHE A 154 -3.32 -7.13 12.98
N ILE A 155 -2.12 -6.77 13.39
CA ILE A 155 -0.94 -6.80 12.53
C ILE A 155 0.19 -7.59 13.19
N GLY A 156 0.69 -8.61 12.49
CA GLY A 156 1.88 -9.35 12.92
C GLY A 156 1.66 -10.19 14.17
N ASN A 157 0.51 -10.85 14.32
CA ASN A 157 0.18 -11.71 15.43
C ASN A 157 0.18 -13.20 15.00
N PRO A 158 1.33 -13.87 14.90
CA PRO A 158 1.42 -15.22 14.33
C PRO A 158 0.69 -16.29 15.15
N SER A 159 0.36 -16.02 16.40
CA SER A 159 -0.45 -16.93 17.25
C SER A 159 -1.93 -16.57 17.29
N LEU A 160 -2.38 -15.59 16.50
CA LEU A 160 -3.82 -15.33 16.28
C LEU A 160 -4.35 -16.29 15.22
N VAL A 161 -5.18 -17.23 15.62
CA VAL A 161 -5.73 -18.32 14.79
C VAL A 161 -7.25 -18.27 14.69
N GLY A 162 -7.82 -19.18 13.91
CA GLY A 162 -9.27 -19.31 13.73
C GLY A 162 -9.74 -18.71 12.42
N SER A 163 -11.02 -18.40 12.31
CA SER A 163 -11.62 -17.94 11.06
C SER A 163 -12.52 -16.73 11.27
N LEU A 164 -12.72 -15.96 10.20
CA LEU A 164 -13.78 -14.95 10.15
C LEU A 164 -15.12 -15.66 10.13
N ARG A 165 -15.81 -15.68 11.25
CA ARG A 165 -17.13 -16.31 11.36
C ARG A 165 -18.22 -15.34 10.90
N GLY A 166 -19.42 -15.87 10.66
CA GLY A 166 -20.59 -15.08 10.23
C GLY A 166 -20.92 -13.86 11.11
N ASN A 167 -20.48 -13.86 12.37
CA ASN A 167 -20.68 -12.75 13.30
C ASN A 167 -19.94 -11.46 12.89
N ILE A 168 -18.94 -11.53 11.99
CA ILE A 168 -18.27 -10.35 11.45
C ILE A 168 -19.26 -9.41 10.76
N SER A 169 -20.31 -9.94 10.13
CA SER A 169 -21.36 -9.16 9.46
C SER A 169 -22.12 -8.23 10.42
N ASN A 170 -22.07 -8.48 11.72
CA ASN A 170 -22.70 -7.65 12.71
C ASN A 170 -21.99 -6.31 12.94
N LEU A 171 -20.72 -6.17 12.54
CA LEU A 171 -19.93 -4.94 12.72
C LEU A 171 -20.28 -3.88 11.66
N THR A 172 -21.53 -3.48 11.61
CA THR A 172 -22.08 -2.65 10.52
C THR A 172 -21.49 -1.23 10.46
N ALA A 173 -20.85 -0.74 11.53
CA ALA A 173 -20.16 0.54 11.56
C ALA A 173 -18.75 0.46 10.97
N LEU A 174 -18.23 -0.75 10.70
CA LEU A 174 -16.83 -0.97 10.36
C LEU A 174 -16.48 -0.31 9.02
N LYS A 175 -15.41 0.50 9.05
CA LYS A 175 -14.80 1.18 7.91
C LYS A 175 -13.47 0.52 7.51
N ARG A 176 -12.75 -0.05 8.48
CA ARG A 176 -11.45 -0.67 8.25
C ARG A 176 -11.33 -2.01 8.97
N LEU A 177 -11.09 -3.07 8.21
CA LEU A 177 -10.75 -4.41 8.71
C LEU A 177 -9.35 -4.76 8.20
N ILE A 178 -8.37 -4.82 9.10
CA ILE A 178 -6.97 -5.11 8.77
C ILE A 178 -6.50 -6.29 9.62
N LEU A 179 -6.24 -7.41 8.97
CA LEU A 179 -5.75 -8.66 9.60
C LEU A 179 -4.45 -9.11 8.92
N THR A 180 -3.45 -8.23 8.85
CA THR A 180 -2.23 -8.50 8.08
C THR A 180 -1.18 -9.25 8.91
N GLY A 181 -0.63 -10.34 8.36
CA GLY A 181 0.50 -11.07 8.97
C GLY A 181 0.09 -11.82 10.25
N ASN A 182 -1.05 -12.45 10.24
CA ASN A 182 -1.53 -13.30 11.33
C ASN A 182 -1.57 -14.78 10.88
N ASN A 183 -2.28 -15.63 11.63
CA ASN A 183 -2.50 -17.03 11.30
C ASN A 183 -3.99 -17.37 11.23
N VAL A 184 -4.79 -16.41 10.77
CA VAL A 184 -6.23 -16.57 10.55
C VAL A 184 -6.45 -17.40 9.29
N SER A 185 -7.43 -18.31 9.30
CA SER A 185 -7.65 -19.29 8.24
C SER A 185 -9.13 -19.43 7.87
N GLY A 186 -9.42 -20.28 6.88
CA GLY A 186 -10.77 -20.52 6.40
C GLY A 186 -11.15 -19.67 5.21
N GLU A 187 -12.40 -19.70 4.83
CA GLU A 187 -12.96 -18.94 3.72
C GLU A 187 -13.42 -17.54 4.16
N ILE A 188 -13.51 -16.61 3.20
CA ILE A 188 -14.19 -15.33 3.45
C ILE A 188 -15.70 -15.60 3.49
N PRO A 189 -16.38 -15.34 4.63
CA PRO A 189 -17.81 -15.58 4.71
C PRO A 189 -18.61 -14.55 3.89
N ASP A 190 -19.71 -14.97 3.27
CA ASP A 190 -20.61 -14.10 2.50
C ASP A 190 -21.08 -12.86 3.28
N GLY A 191 -21.27 -13.00 4.58
CA GLY A 191 -21.66 -11.89 5.45
C GLY A 191 -20.65 -10.74 5.51
N LEU A 192 -19.39 -10.93 5.03
CA LEU A 192 -18.44 -9.84 4.94
C LEU A 192 -18.91 -8.76 3.97
N GLY A 193 -19.63 -9.14 2.90
CA GLY A 193 -20.22 -8.19 1.96
C GLY A 193 -21.32 -7.29 2.55
N ASP A 194 -21.83 -7.62 3.73
CA ASP A 194 -22.88 -6.80 4.39
C ASP A 194 -22.28 -5.61 5.16
N LEU A 195 -20.94 -5.53 5.27
CA LEU A 195 -20.21 -4.39 5.86
C LEU A 195 -20.13 -3.22 4.87
N VAL A 196 -21.25 -2.72 4.44
CA VAL A 196 -21.37 -1.72 3.34
C VAL A 196 -20.67 -0.38 3.60
N ASN A 197 -20.20 -0.14 4.84
CA ASN A 197 -19.41 1.02 5.21
C ASN A 197 -17.91 0.80 5.06
N LEU A 198 -17.48 -0.41 4.70
CA LEU A 198 -16.07 -0.76 4.62
C LEU A 198 -15.37 0.02 3.50
N GLU A 199 -14.28 0.69 3.89
CA GLU A 199 -13.39 1.44 2.99
C GLU A 199 -12.06 0.72 2.76
N GLN A 200 -11.63 -0.11 3.73
CA GLN A 200 -10.42 -0.92 3.62
C GLN A 200 -10.65 -2.33 4.15
N LEU A 201 -10.32 -3.31 3.31
CA LEU A 201 -10.22 -4.73 3.65
C LEU A 201 -8.81 -5.22 3.32
N SER A 202 -8.02 -5.55 4.35
CA SER A 202 -6.67 -6.11 4.20
C SER A 202 -6.58 -7.40 5.01
N LEU A 203 -6.52 -8.53 4.31
CA LEU A 203 -6.39 -9.87 4.88
C LEU A 203 -5.05 -10.51 4.54
N SER A 204 -4.07 -9.72 4.09
CA SER A 204 -2.80 -10.22 3.55
C SER A 204 -1.96 -10.99 4.57
N ARG A 205 -1.14 -11.93 4.06
CA ARG A 205 -0.23 -12.75 4.87
C ARG A 205 -0.95 -13.51 5.98
N ASN A 206 -1.90 -14.34 5.58
CA ASN A 206 -2.67 -15.23 6.44
C ASN A 206 -2.80 -16.62 5.79
N ASN A 207 -3.69 -17.47 6.33
CA ASN A 207 -3.96 -18.81 5.83
C ASN A 207 -5.38 -18.93 5.26
N PHE A 208 -5.94 -17.84 4.72
CA PHE A 208 -7.24 -17.90 4.04
C PHE A 208 -7.15 -18.76 2.78
N HIS A 209 -8.23 -19.44 2.44
CA HIS A 209 -8.31 -20.33 1.27
C HIS A 209 -9.72 -20.33 0.69
N GLY A 210 -9.93 -21.14 -0.37
CA GLY A 210 -11.19 -21.23 -1.09
C GLY A 210 -11.39 -20.07 -2.06
N GLU A 211 -12.56 -19.99 -2.65
CA GLU A 211 -12.89 -18.94 -3.61
C GLU A 211 -13.25 -17.63 -2.89
N VAL A 212 -12.92 -16.52 -3.53
CA VAL A 212 -13.32 -15.20 -3.02
C VAL A 212 -14.80 -14.99 -3.31
N THR A 213 -15.56 -14.75 -2.24
CA THR A 213 -17.02 -14.60 -2.32
C THR A 213 -17.46 -13.45 -3.22
N LEU A 214 -18.49 -13.69 -4.02
CA LEU A 214 -19.11 -12.66 -4.88
C LEU A 214 -19.75 -11.52 -4.07
N SER A 215 -20.08 -11.77 -2.79
CA SER A 215 -20.72 -10.78 -1.92
C SER A 215 -19.90 -9.52 -1.71
N LEU A 216 -18.57 -9.56 -1.95
CA LEU A 216 -17.70 -8.37 -1.88
C LEU A 216 -18.13 -7.26 -2.84
N GLU A 217 -18.87 -7.56 -3.91
CA GLU A 217 -19.42 -6.56 -4.83
C GLU A 217 -20.31 -5.51 -4.14
N LYS A 218 -20.87 -5.84 -2.97
CA LYS A 218 -21.73 -4.93 -2.19
C LYS A 218 -20.95 -3.81 -1.52
N LEU A 219 -19.62 -3.93 -1.40
CA LEU A 219 -18.74 -3.00 -0.69
C LEU A 219 -18.44 -1.75 -1.53
N LYS A 220 -19.45 -0.98 -1.90
CA LYS A 220 -19.33 0.15 -2.85
C LYS A 220 -18.48 1.32 -2.37
N LYS A 221 -18.12 1.37 -1.07
CA LYS A 221 -17.20 2.38 -0.50
C LYS A 221 -15.76 1.91 -0.45
N LEU A 222 -15.47 0.65 -0.83
CA LEU A 222 -14.15 0.05 -0.71
C LEU A 222 -13.14 0.79 -1.60
N LYS A 223 -12.03 1.21 -0.96
CA LYS A 223 -10.90 1.89 -1.58
C LYS A 223 -9.67 0.99 -1.67
N ILE A 224 -9.51 0.09 -0.71
CA ILE A 224 -8.37 -0.83 -0.64
C ILE A 224 -8.90 -2.25 -0.43
N LEU A 225 -8.53 -3.15 -1.34
CA LEU A 225 -8.71 -4.60 -1.21
C LEU A 225 -7.33 -5.26 -1.33
N ASP A 226 -6.85 -5.83 -0.23
CA ASP A 226 -5.58 -6.54 -0.17
C ASP A 226 -5.81 -7.95 0.40
N LEU A 227 -5.78 -8.94 -0.48
CA LEU A 227 -5.92 -10.37 -0.18
C LEU A 227 -4.61 -11.12 -0.41
N SER A 228 -3.50 -10.42 -0.60
CA SER A 228 -2.22 -11.01 -1.00
C SER A 228 -1.66 -12.00 0.01
N GLN A 229 -0.80 -12.90 -0.47
CA GLN A 229 -0.09 -13.89 0.34
C GLN A 229 -1.04 -14.73 1.21
N ASN A 230 -1.92 -15.46 0.54
CA ASN A 230 -2.88 -16.39 1.10
C ASN A 230 -2.98 -17.65 0.20
N GLY A 231 -3.98 -18.48 0.41
CA GLY A 231 -4.28 -19.67 -0.38
C GLY A 231 -5.57 -19.56 -1.19
N PHE A 232 -6.02 -18.36 -1.55
CA PHE A 232 -7.23 -18.19 -2.36
C PHE A 232 -7.07 -18.85 -3.74
N GLU A 233 -8.14 -19.52 -4.20
CA GLU A 233 -8.15 -20.29 -5.43
C GLU A 233 -9.36 -19.97 -6.32
N GLY A 234 -9.50 -20.70 -7.42
CA GLY A 234 -10.57 -20.44 -8.39
C GLY A 234 -10.25 -19.24 -9.30
N SER A 235 -11.24 -18.62 -9.87
CA SER A 235 -11.10 -17.42 -10.69
C SER A 235 -11.20 -16.14 -9.86
N ALA A 236 -10.48 -15.09 -10.25
CA ALA A 236 -10.73 -13.77 -9.67
C ALA A 236 -12.18 -13.34 -9.95
N PRO A 237 -12.93 -12.86 -8.93
CA PRO A 237 -14.34 -12.56 -9.10
C PRO A 237 -14.60 -11.42 -10.08
N GLU A 238 -15.36 -11.68 -11.15
CA GLU A 238 -15.77 -10.65 -12.12
C GLU A 238 -16.45 -9.44 -11.48
N PRO A 239 -17.35 -9.61 -10.46
CA PRO A 239 -18.04 -8.48 -9.85
C PRO A 239 -17.13 -7.45 -9.15
N LEU A 240 -15.85 -7.76 -8.88
CA LEU A 240 -14.90 -6.80 -8.35
C LEU A 240 -14.79 -5.55 -9.23
N GLY A 241 -14.96 -5.67 -10.56
CA GLY A 241 -14.97 -4.54 -11.49
C GLY A 241 -16.06 -3.50 -11.21
N SER A 242 -17.05 -3.79 -10.36
CA SER A 242 -18.10 -2.87 -9.94
C SER A 242 -17.73 -1.97 -8.76
N LEU A 243 -16.56 -2.16 -8.15
CA LEU A 243 -16.08 -1.40 -6.99
C LEU A 243 -15.43 -0.07 -7.41
N GLN A 244 -16.23 0.83 -7.93
CA GLN A 244 -15.78 2.07 -8.60
C GLN A 244 -14.98 3.04 -7.72
N GLN A 245 -14.92 2.85 -6.40
CA GLN A 245 -14.11 3.65 -5.49
C GLN A 245 -12.73 3.02 -5.21
N LEU A 246 -12.47 1.82 -5.75
CA LEU A 246 -11.24 1.09 -5.49
C LEU A 246 -10.03 1.83 -6.08
N LEU A 247 -9.02 2.04 -5.23
CA LEU A 247 -7.73 2.66 -5.55
C LEU A 247 -6.61 1.61 -5.59
N LYS A 248 -6.69 0.60 -4.72
CA LYS A 248 -5.72 -0.51 -4.66
C LYS A 248 -6.44 -1.85 -4.70
N LEU A 249 -6.01 -2.72 -5.63
CA LEU A 249 -6.36 -4.14 -5.70
C LEU A 249 -5.08 -4.97 -5.69
N ASP A 250 -4.92 -5.79 -4.65
CA ASP A 250 -3.78 -6.68 -4.47
C ASP A 250 -4.28 -8.11 -4.21
N LEU A 251 -4.11 -8.98 -5.19
CA LEU A 251 -4.44 -10.41 -5.15
C LEU A 251 -3.18 -11.28 -5.28
N SER A 252 -1.98 -10.68 -5.17
CA SER A 252 -0.71 -11.35 -5.43
C SER A 252 -0.42 -12.51 -4.48
N PHE A 253 0.42 -13.44 -4.91
CA PHE A 253 0.83 -14.61 -4.12
C PHE A 253 -0.35 -15.42 -3.57
N ASN A 254 -1.18 -15.92 -4.50
CA ASN A 254 -2.32 -16.79 -4.24
C ASN A 254 -2.38 -17.91 -5.29
N ASN A 255 -3.47 -18.68 -5.30
CA ASN A 255 -3.71 -19.79 -6.24
C ASN A 255 -4.79 -19.44 -7.28
N PHE A 256 -5.05 -18.16 -7.54
CA PHE A 256 -6.01 -17.76 -8.58
C PHE A 256 -5.62 -18.33 -9.93
N SER A 257 -6.62 -18.70 -10.72
CA SER A 257 -6.42 -19.37 -12.02
C SER A 257 -7.37 -18.82 -13.09
N GLY A 258 -7.27 -19.36 -14.30
CA GLY A 258 -8.11 -18.93 -15.41
C GLY A 258 -7.67 -17.61 -16.02
N LYS A 259 -8.60 -16.85 -16.57
CA LYS A 259 -8.32 -15.55 -17.20
C LYS A 259 -8.45 -14.40 -16.21
N ILE A 260 -7.68 -13.35 -16.40
CA ILE A 260 -7.89 -12.08 -15.70
C ILE A 260 -9.23 -11.48 -16.17
N PRO A 261 -10.18 -11.18 -15.27
CA PRO A 261 -11.50 -10.72 -15.65
C PRO A 261 -11.48 -9.37 -16.38
N GLU A 262 -12.10 -9.32 -17.57
CA GLU A 262 -12.19 -8.09 -18.35
C GLU A 262 -12.99 -6.98 -17.63
N ASN A 263 -13.90 -7.36 -16.73
CA ASN A 263 -14.72 -6.44 -15.96
C ASN A 263 -13.89 -5.52 -15.03
N LEU A 264 -12.63 -5.87 -14.74
CA LEU A 264 -11.72 -5.00 -13.98
C LEU A 264 -11.50 -3.64 -14.66
N LYS A 265 -11.74 -3.50 -15.96
CA LYS A 265 -11.76 -2.20 -16.66
C LYS A 265 -12.76 -1.18 -16.06
N GLY A 266 -13.74 -1.64 -15.28
CA GLY A 266 -14.68 -0.80 -14.54
C GLY A 266 -14.05 -0.02 -13.39
N LEU A 267 -12.87 -0.39 -12.93
CA LEU A 267 -12.14 0.24 -11.83
C LEU A 267 -11.42 1.50 -12.29
N LYS A 268 -12.15 2.52 -12.70
CA LYS A 268 -11.61 3.75 -13.32
C LYS A 268 -10.73 4.59 -12.40
N LYS A 269 -10.82 4.39 -11.09
CA LYS A 269 -9.98 5.08 -10.08
C LYS A 269 -8.79 4.26 -9.61
N LEU A 270 -8.66 3.01 -10.08
CA LEU A 270 -7.58 2.14 -9.62
C LEU A 270 -6.23 2.72 -9.99
N GLU A 271 -5.38 2.87 -8.97
CA GLU A 271 -4.00 3.35 -9.10
C GLU A 271 -2.99 2.22 -9.02
N PHE A 272 -3.29 1.17 -8.27
CA PHE A 272 -2.41 0.03 -8.01
C PHE A 272 -3.14 -1.29 -8.28
N LEU A 273 -2.59 -2.10 -9.18
CA LEU A 273 -3.06 -3.46 -9.49
C LEU A 273 -1.91 -4.45 -9.36
N ASP A 274 -2.01 -5.37 -8.40
CA ASP A 274 -1.07 -6.49 -8.29
C ASP A 274 -1.81 -7.83 -8.34
N LEU A 275 -1.54 -8.60 -9.39
CA LEU A 275 -2.03 -9.96 -9.64
C LEU A 275 -0.87 -10.95 -9.72
N SER A 276 0.35 -10.54 -9.36
CA SER A 276 1.55 -11.35 -9.53
C SER A 276 1.54 -12.63 -8.70
N TYR A 277 2.33 -13.60 -9.17
CA TYR A 277 2.49 -14.90 -8.51
C TYR A 277 1.17 -15.62 -8.24
N ASN A 278 0.46 -15.88 -9.33
CA ASN A 278 -0.77 -16.65 -9.40
C ASN A 278 -0.74 -17.62 -10.59
N GLY A 279 -1.85 -18.28 -10.87
CA GLY A 279 -2.03 -19.20 -12.02
C GLY A 279 -2.84 -18.61 -13.16
N PHE A 280 -2.90 -17.28 -13.33
CA PHE A 280 -3.58 -16.68 -14.48
C PHE A 280 -2.92 -17.08 -15.78
N ALA A 281 -3.71 -17.48 -16.76
CA ALA A 281 -3.18 -18.13 -17.97
C ALA A 281 -3.93 -17.74 -19.25
N GLN A 282 -3.22 -17.87 -20.39
CA GLN A 282 -3.77 -17.85 -21.75
C GLN A 282 -4.59 -16.62 -22.10
N CYS A 283 -4.28 -15.47 -21.51
CA CYS A 283 -4.98 -14.23 -21.81
C CYS A 283 -4.07 -13.13 -22.38
N GLY A 284 -2.75 -13.34 -22.38
CA GLY A 284 -1.79 -12.28 -22.69
C GLY A 284 -1.81 -11.16 -21.66
N VAL A 285 -1.09 -10.08 -21.93
CA VAL A 285 -1.24 -8.83 -21.17
C VAL A 285 -2.61 -8.24 -21.48
N PRO A 286 -3.46 -7.95 -20.47
CA PRO A 286 -4.84 -7.53 -20.72
C PRO A 286 -4.93 -6.20 -21.47
N LEU A 287 -5.63 -6.19 -22.60
CA LEU A 287 -5.82 -4.97 -23.42
C LEU A 287 -6.66 -3.91 -22.70
N PHE A 288 -7.55 -4.32 -21.80
CA PHE A 288 -8.41 -3.41 -21.05
C PHE A 288 -7.64 -2.48 -20.08
N LEU A 289 -6.35 -2.76 -19.82
CA LEU A 289 -5.50 -1.84 -19.04
C LEU A 289 -5.49 -0.43 -19.65
N ALA A 290 -5.55 -0.32 -20.99
CA ALA A 290 -5.66 0.96 -21.70
C ALA A 290 -6.92 1.77 -21.33
N GLU A 291 -7.93 1.11 -20.76
CA GLU A 291 -9.17 1.75 -20.32
C GLU A 291 -9.14 2.20 -18.84
N MET A 292 -7.99 2.07 -18.14
CA MET A 292 -7.81 2.38 -16.72
C MET A 292 -6.94 3.64 -16.53
N PRO A 293 -7.50 4.84 -16.70
CA PRO A 293 -6.72 6.09 -16.84
C PRO A 293 -5.98 6.52 -15.56
N SER A 294 -6.40 6.02 -14.41
CA SER A 294 -5.77 6.34 -13.12
C SER A 294 -4.62 5.41 -12.75
N LEU A 295 -4.40 4.34 -13.55
CA LEU A 295 -3.42 3.29 -13.20
C LEU A 295 -2.00 3.87 -13.17
N ARG A 296 -1.29 3.60 -12.08
CA ARG A 296 0.10 4.01 -11.85
C ARG A 296 1.04 2.83 -11.76
N GLU A 297 0.57 1.73 -11.22
CA GLU A 297 1.38 0.54 -11.03
C GLU A 297 0.58 -0.72 -11.43
N VAL A 298 1.19 -1.58 -12.23
CA VAL A 298 0.60 -2.86 -12.64
C VAL A 298 1.64 -3.97 -12.55
N TYR A 299 1.35 -4.99 -11.78
CA TYR A 299 2.20 -6.15 -11.55
C TYR A 299 1.45 -7.43 -11.91
N LEU A 300 1.96 -8.15 -12.92
CA LEU A 300 1.40 -9.41 -13.42
C LEU A 300 2.45 -10.55 -13.40
N SER A 301 3.64 -10.28 -12.85
CA SER A 301 4.78 -11.21 -12.84
C SER A 301 4.42 -12.58 -12.24
N GLY A 302 5.13 -13.63 -12.67
CA GLY A 302 4.92 -14.98 -12.10
C GLY A 302 3.56 -15.61 -12.43
N ASN A 303 3.01 -15.33 -13.61
CA ASN A 303 1.78 -15.92 -14.15
C ASN A 303 2.06 -16.64 -15.48
N LEU A 304 1.06 -17.29 -16.06
CA LEU A 304 1.18 -18.04 -17.32
C LEU A 304 0.47 -17.34 -18.49
N LEU A 305 0.60 -16.02 -18.57
CA LEU A 305 -0.18 -15.21 -19.52
C LEU A 305 0.17 -15.50 -20.97
N GLY A 306 1.49 -15.60 -21.28
CA GLY A 306 1.98 -15.78 -22.64
C GLY A 306 1.72 -14.59 -23.56
N GLY A 307 1.84 -14.81 -24.87
CA GLY A 307 1.55 -13.81 -25.89
C GLY A 307 2.63 -12.76 -26.06
N GLN A 308 2.29 -11.66 -26.71
CA GLN A 308 3.19 -10.52 -26.95
C GLN A 308 2.83 -9.34 -26.04
N ILE A 309 3.78 -8.40 -25.86
CA ILE A 309 3.49 -7.13 -25.21
C ILE A 309 2.63 -6.29 -26.17
N PRO A 310 1.41 -5.89 -25.79
CA PRO A 310 0.51 -5.17 -26.69
C PRO A 310 0.87 -3.69 -26.84
N GLU A 311 0.38 -3.08 -27.92
CA GLU A 311 0.50 -1.64 -28.22
C GLU A 311 -0.66 -0.86 -27.57
N ILE A 312 -0.61 -0.67 -26.22
CA ILE A 312 -1.68 -0.04 -25.45
C ILE A 312 -1.20 1.15 -24.60
N TRP A 313 0.06 1.54 -24.74
CA TRP A 313 0.77 2.40 -23.78
C TRP A 313 0.48 3.89 -23.92
N ASP A 314 -0.13 4.31 -25.02
CA ASP A 314 -0.48 5.71 -25.31
C ASP A 314 -1.45 6.34 -24.31
N ASN A 315 -2.35 5.54 -23.74
CA ASN A 315 -3.31 5.97 -22.72
C ASN A 315 -2.80 5.82 -21.28
N LEU A 316 -1.59 5.27 -21.09
CA LEU A 316 -1.03 4.88 -19.80
C LEU A 316 0.17 5.76 -19.38
N GLY A 317 0.26 6.99 -19.88
CA GLY A 317 1.37 7.91 -19.60
C GLY A 317 1.59 8.26 -18.12
N GLY A 318 0.64 7.97 -17.24
CA GLY A 318 0.74 8.12 -15.79
C GLY A 318 1.43 6.97 -15.05
N ILE A 319 1.77 5.87 -15.75
CA ILE A 319 2.35 4.67 -15.14
C ILE A 319 3.75 4.96 -14.60
N LEU A 320 4.00 4.45 -13.38
CA LEU A 320 5.26 4.51 -12.64
C LEU A 320 5.95 3.14 -12.57
N GLY A 321 5.20 2.05 -12.54
CA GLY A 321 5.71 0.71 -12.37
C GLY A 321 4.99 -0.33 -13.23
N ILE A 322 5.77 -1.19 -13.92
CA ILE A 322 5.27 -2.32 -14.70
C ILE A 322 6.10 -3.56 -14.34
N GLY A 323 5.44 -4.61 -13.86
CA GLY A 323 6.03 -5.93 -13.61
C GLY A 323 5.40 -6.98 -14.51
N LEU A 324 6.17 -7.48 -15.46
CA LEU A 324 5.81 -8.54 -16.41
C LEU A 324 6.89 -9.63 -16.46
N SER A 325 7.63 -9.81 -15.37
CA SER A 325 8.66 -10.86 -15.26
C SER A 325 8.02 -12.24 -15.15
N GLU A 326 8.63 -13.26 -15.78
CA GLU A 326 8.18 -14.66 -15.66
C GLU A 326 6.72 -14.90 -16.10
N VAL A 327 6.27 -14.24 -17.16
CA VAL A 327 4.88 -14.41 -17.66
C VAL A 327 4.81 -15.14 -19.02
N GLY A 328 5.96 -15.55 -19.56
CA GLY A 328 6.04 -16.30 -20.83
C GLY A 328 5.86 -15.45 -22.07
N LEU A 329 6.18 -14.16 -22.04
CA LEU A 329 6.08 -13.25 -23.18
C LEU A 329 7.06 -13.62 -24.29
N VAL A 330 6.63 -13.43 -25.54
CA VAL A 330 7.40 -13.65 -26.78
C VAL A 330 7.37 -12.40 -27.65
N GLY A 331 8.20 -12.39 -28.71
CA GLY A 331 8.27 -11.29 -29.68
C GLY A 331 9.01 -10.07 -29.17
N ASN A 332 8.79 -8.94 -29.80
CA ASN A 332 9.57 -7.73 -29.55
C ASN A 332 9.00 -6.88 -28.40
N ILE A 333 9.89 -6.09 -27.79
CA ILE A 333 9.47 -5.01 -26.86
C ILE A 333 8.96 -3.85 -27.72
N PRO A 334 7.72 -3.36 -27.53
CA PRO A 334 7.20 -2.24 -28.29
C PRO A 334 7.93 -0.93 -28.01
N SER A 335 8.28 -0.17 -29.05
CA SER A 335 8.89 1.16 -28.91
C SER A 335 7.94 2.17 -28.27
N SER A 336 6.63 1.96 -28.42
CA SER A 336 5.58 2.76 -27.76
C SER A 336 5.72 2.83 -26.24
N MET A 337 6.24 1.77 -25.58
CA MET A 337 6.54 1.83 -24.15
C MET A 337 7.54 2.96 -23.82
N GLY A 338 8.62 3.09 -24.60
CA GLY A 338 9.61 4.16 -24.42
C GLY A 338 9.09 5.54 -24.84
N MET A 339 8.18 5.59 -25.83
CA MET A 339 7.62 6.85 -26.31
C MET A 339 6.61 7.46 -25.33
N PHE A 340 5.73 6.67 -24.75
CA PHE A 340 4.58 7.17 -23.99
C PHE A 340 4.77 7.10 -22.47
N LEU A 341 5.53 6.15 -21.93
CA LEU A 341 5.68 5.93 -20.50
C LEU A 341 6.77 6.79 -19.86
N ARG A 342 6.72 8.10 -20.05
CA ARG A 342 7.77 9.04 -19.60
C ARG A 342 7.97 9.12 -18.09
N ASN A 343 6.96 8.74 -17.31
CA ASN A 343 7.01 8.73 -15.86
C ASN A 343 7.49 7.39 -15.29
N LEU A 344 7.75 6.41 -16.14
CA LEU A 344 8.11 5.05 -15.71
C LEU A 344 9.36 5.06 -14.83
N SER A 345 9.25 4.50 -13.63
CA SER A 345 10.32 4.36 -12.64
C SER A 345 10.86 2.94 -12.58
N TYR A 346 9.97 1.95 -12.72
CA TYR A 346 10.28 0.52 -12.69
C TYR A 346 9.73 -0.20 -13.90
N LEU A 347 10.57 -1.02 -14.56
CA LEU A 347 10.16 -1.95 -15.61
C LEU A 347 10.85 -3.31 -15.42
N GLY A 348 10.07 -4.34 -15.12
CA GLY A 348 10.50 -5.74 -15.05
C GLY A 348 9.94 -6.53 -16.25
N LEU A 349 10.81 -7.01 -17.11
CA LEU A 349 10.51 -7.88 -18.28
C LEU A 349 11.38 -9.14 -18.27
N ASP A 350 12.11 -9.38 -17.19
CA ASP A 350 13.05 -10.49 -17.08
C ASP A 350 12.36 -11.87 -17.12
N ASN A 351 13.17 -12.89 -17.41
CA ASN A 351 12.73 -14.29 -17.44
C ASN A 351 11.56 -14.54 -18.39
N ASN A 352 11.63 -13.95 -19.59
CA ASN A 352 10.67 -14.14 -20.68
C ASN A 352 11.38 -14.73 -21.92
N LYS A 353 10.71 -14.72 -23.05
CA LYS A 353 11.24 -15.16 -24.36
C LYS A 353 11.21 -14.00 -25.36
N LEU A 354 11.43 -12.77 -24.86
CA LEU A 354 11.43 -11.56 -25.69
C LEU A 354 12.65 -11.58 -26.63
N GLU A 355 12.46 -11.11 -27.85
CA GLU A 355 13.47 -11.11 -28.89
C GLU A 355 13.60 -9.73 -29.56
N GLY A 356 14.50 -9.62 -30.55
CA GLY A 356 14.76 -8.35 -31.23
C GLY A 356 15.63 -7.41 -30.44
N MET A 357 15.60 -6.13 -30.79
CA MET A 357 16.44 -5.10 -30.17
C MET A 357 15.71 -4.43 -28.97
N VAL A 358 16.49 -3.96 -28.03
CA VAL A 358 15.99 -3.03 -27.02
C VAL A 358 15.60 -1.71 -27.71
N PRO A 359 14.37 -1.19 -27.55
CA PRO A 359 13.95 0.04 -28.22
C PRO A 359 14.84 1.24 -27.89
N GLU A 360 15.21 2.01 -28.90
CA GLU A 360 16.05 3.21 -28.70
C GLU A 360 15.39 4.25 -27.78
N GLU A 361 14.07 4.30 -27.79
CA GLU A 361 13.23 5.18 -26.99
C GLU A 361 13.42 4.97 -25.47
N PHE A 362 13.86 3.77 -25.05
CA PHE A 362 14.16 3.49 -23.65
C PHE A 362 15.32 4.35 -23.11
N GLY A 363 16.26 4.74 -24.00
CA GLY A 363 17.34 5.66 -23.66
C GLY A 363 16.86 7.05 -23.24
N ALA A 364 15.63 7.42 -23.57
CA ALA A 364 15.00 8.70 -23.24
C ALA A 364 14.10 8.66 -21.98
N LEU A 365 14.01 7.51 -21.28
CA LEU A 365 13.22 7.38 -20.06
C LEU A 365 13.93 8.03 -18.87
N GLU A 366 13.70 9.32 -18.68
CA GLU A 366 14.39 10.11 -17.66
C GLU A 366 14.01 9.75 -16.22
N SER A 367 12.86 9.16 -15.98
CA SER A 367 12.35 8.78 -14.66
C SER A 367 12.77 7.38 -14.21
N VAL A 368 13.26 6.53 -15.11
CA VAL A 368 13.59 5.13 -14.81
C VAL A 368 14.70 5.03 -13.75
N ASN A 369 14.40 4.29 -12.69
CA ASN A 369 15.31 3.95 -11.60
C ASN A 369 15.72 2.48 -11.63
N GLU A 370 14.88 1.60 -12.21
CA GLU A 370 15.18 0.18 -12.37
C GLU A 370 14.61 -0.34 -13.69
N LEU A 371 15.48 -0.99 -14.46
CA LEU A 371 15.17 -1.63 -15.75
C LEU A 371 15.74 -3.04 -15.75
N ASN A 372 14.86 -4.04 -15.69
CA ASN A 372 15.24 -5.44 -15.70
C ASN A 372 14.77 -6.13 -16.98
N LEU A 373 15.72 -6.50 -17.83
CA LEU A 373 15.52 -7.23 -19.10
C LEU A 373 16.28 -8.57 -19.12
N GLU A 374 16.77 -9.04 -17.95
CA GLU A 374 17.56 -10.28 -17.83
C GLU A 374 16.84 -11.50 -18.41
N ASN A 375 17.62 -12.50 -18.82
CA ASN A 375 17.12 -13.81 -19.19
C ASN A 375 16.00 -13.75 -20.25
N ASN A 376 16.33 -13.12 -21.39
CA ASN A 376 15.51 -13.06 -22.59
C ASN A 376 16.35 -13.48 -23.84
N ASN A 377 15.81 -13.34 -25.03
CA ASN A 377 16.48 -13.59 -26.29
C ASN A 377 16.76 -12.28 -27.05
N LEU A 378 16.99 -11.17 -26.33
CA LEU A 378 17.26 -9.86 -26.92
C LEU A 378 18.61 -9.83 -27.61
N SER A 379 18.71 -9.02 -28.67
CA SER A 379 19.87 -8.97 -29.54
C SER A 379 20.25 -7.53 -29.91
N GLY A 380 21.40 -7.40 -30.57
CA GLY A 380 21.86 -6.12 -31.08
C GLY A 380 22.55 -5.25 -30.03
N ARG A 381 22.74 -3.98 -30.36
CA ARG A 381 23.43 -3.02 -29.51
C ARG A 381 22.49 -2.41 -28.49
N VAL A 382 22.94 -2.30 -27.23
CA VAL A 382 22.17 -1.58 -26.20
C VAL A 382 22.10 -0.07 -26.54
N PRO A 383 20.91 0.57 -26.50
CA PRO A 383 20.72 1.94 -26.95
C PRO A 383 21.01 2.99 -25.87
N PHE A 384 21.70 2.61 -24.78
CA PHE A 384 21.86 3.48 -23.62
C PHE A 384 23.08 4.37 -23.70
N SER A 385 22.92 5.64 -23.30
CA SER A 385 24.03 6.56 -23.09
C SER A 385 24.79 6.27 -21.78
N ALA A 386 26.05 6.70 -21.68
CA ALA A 386 26.80 6.60 -20.42
C ALA A 386 26.11 7.32 -19.25
N LYS A 387 25.40 8.43 -19.54
CA LYS A 387 24.59 9.16 -18.54
C LYS A 387 23.44 8.30 -18.02
N PHE A 388 22.71 7.62 -18.89
CA PHE A 388 21.63 6.72 -18.52
C PHE A 388 22.14 5.55 -17.66
N VAL A 389 23.21 4.90 -18.11
CA VAL A 389 23.85 3.78 -17.40
C VAL A 389 24.31 4.21 -16.01
N SER A 390 24.96 5.38 -15.91
CA SER A 390 25.42 5.90 -14.61
C SER A 390 24.27 6.22 -13.67
N LYS A 391 23.13 6.70 -14.20
CA LYS A 391 21.93 7.00 -13.42
C LYS A 391 21.26 5.75 -12.86
N VAL A 392 20.99 4.75 -13.71
CA VAL A 392 20.30 3.52 -13.31
C VAL A 392 21.22 2.61 -12.50
N GLY A 393 22.52 2.65 -12.79
CA GLY A 393 23.55 1.93 -12.05
C GLY A 393 23.35 0.42 -12.05
N GLY A 394 23.52 -0.22 -10.90
CA GLY A 394 23.35 -1.66 -10.72
C GLY A 394 21.92 -2.18 -10.86
N LYS A 395 20.94 -1.28 -11.04
CA LYS A 395 19.55 -1.64 -11.31
C LYS A 395 19.22 -1.73 -12.80
N LEU A 396 20.19 -1.49 -13.68
CA LEU A 396 20.13 -1.84 -15.10
C LEU A 396 20.58 -3.28 -15.26
N LYS A 397 19.66 -4.19 -15.47
CA LYS A 397 19.89 -5.62 -15.54
C LYS A 397 19.62 -6.12 -16.97
N LEU A 398 20.64 -6.67 -17.62
CA LEU A 398 20.63 -7.08 -19.04
C LEU A 398 21.22 -8.49 -19.28
N GLU A 399 21.69 -9.15 -18.22
CA GLU A 399 22.33 -10.45 -18.28
C GLU A 399 21.41 -11.52 -18.88
N GLY A 400 21.97 -12.65 -19.32
CA GLY A 400 21.15 -13.72 -19.88
C GLY A 400 20.53 -13.44 -21.26
N ASN A 401 21.04 -12.40 -21.99
CA ASN A 401 20.68 -12.09 -23.37
C ASN A 401 21.89 -12.37 -24.29
N PRO A 402 22.02 -13.57 -24.84
CA PRO A 402 23.26 -14.02 -25.47
C PRO A 402 23.69 -13.22 -26.72
N GLU A 403 22.77 -12.59 -27.41
CA GLU A 403 23.05 -11.81 -28.63
C GLU A 403 23.04 -10.29 -28.40
N LEU A 404 22.85 -9.84 -27.15
CA LEU A 404 22.93 -8.44 -26.80
C LEU A 404 24.40 -8.01 -26.63
N CYS A 405 24.77 -6.82 -27.12
CA CYS A 405 26.14 -6.31 -27.08
C CYS A 405 26.21 -4.86 -26.58
N ALA A 406 27.33 -4.48 -26.01
CA ALA A 406 27.62 -3.12 -25.59
C ALA A 406 28.93 -2.61 -26.20
N ASP A 407 29.04 -1.28 -26.38
CA ASP A 407 30.26 -0.65 -26.83
C ASP A 407 31.34 -0.69 -25.74
N GLU A 408 32.60 -0.68 -26.16
CA GLU A 408 33.77 -0.71 -25.27
C GLU A 408 33.74 0.40 -24.21
N GLY A 409 33.30 1.60 -24.59
CA GLY A 409 33.16 2.74 -23.68
C GLY A 409 32.11 2.55 -22.58
N LEU A 410 31.01 1.82 -22.88
CA LEU A 410 29.98 1.51 -21.89
C LEU A 410 30.41 0.37 -20.97
N ARG A 411 31.12 -0.63 -21.51
CA ARG A 411 31.62 -1.77 -20.71
C ARG A 411 32.71 -1.38 -19.72
N SER A 412 33.53 -0.41 -20.08
CA SER A 412 34.65 0.08 -19.24
C SER A 412 34.22 1.14 -18.21
N ALA A 413 33.00 1.62 -18.26
CA ALA A 413 32.48 2.57 -17.28
C ALA A 413 32.49 1.94 -15.86
N LYS A 414 33.00 2.69 -14.86
CA LYS A 414 33.17 2.21 -13.47
C LYS A 414 31.87 1.73 -12.78
N VAL A 415 30.72 1.84 -13.44
CA VAL A 415 29.37 1.49 -12.95
C VAL A 415 28.82 0.28 -13.70
N SER A 416 29.68 -0.55 -14.25
CA SER A 416 29.34 -1.51 -15.31
C SER A 416 28.64 -2.79 -14.87
N GLY A 417 28.00 -2.93 -13.74
CA GLY A 417 27.17 -4.08 -13.38
C GLY A 417 26.99 -5.11 -14.52
N SER A 418 25.76 -5.29 -14.97
CA SER A 418 25.39 -6.19 -16.09
C SER A 418 26.08 -5.91 -17.42
N LEU A 419 26.44 -4.68 -17.73
CA LEU A 419 27.06 -4.30 -19.03
C LEU A 419 28.44 -4.94 -19.24
N GLY A 420 29.18 -5.19 -18.15
CA GLY A 420 30.50 -5.82 -18.20
C GLY A 420 30.46 -7.26 -18.74
N GLN A 421 29.34 -7.93 -18.62
CA GLN A 421 29.14 -9.32 -19.04
C GLN A 421 28.62 -9.45 -20.47
N LEU A 422 28.10 -8.37 -21.07
CA LEU A 422 27.62 -8.39 -22.45
C LEU A 422 28.78 -8.56 -23.44
N LYS A 423 28.47 -9.11 -24.64
CA LYS A 423 29.41 -9.16 -25.76
C LYS A 423 29.86 -7.74 -26.16
N LEU A 424 31.07 -7.61 -26.66
CA LEU A 424 31.50 -6.39 -27.33
C LEU A 424 30.83 -6.32 -28.71
N CYS A 425 30.20 -5.19 -29.02
CA CYS A 425 29.63 -5.01 -30.35
C CYS A 425 30.73 -5.00 -31.42
N ASN A 426 30.56 -5.76 -32.49
CA ASN A 426 31.45 -5.69 -33.63
C ASN A 426 31.44 -4.29 -34.21
N LYS A 427 32.61 -3.70 -34.43
CA LYS A 427 32.73 -2.44 -35.18
C LYS A 427 32.12 -2.65 -36.57
N PRO A 428 31.28 -1.71 -37.05
CA PRO A 428 30.80 -1.82 -38.42
C PRO A 428 32.02 -1.91 -39.34
N VAL A 429 32.08 -2.97 -40.16
CA VAL A 429 33.10 -3.07 -41.22
C VAL A 429 32.76 -1.95 -42.18
N ILE A 430 33.47 -0.83 -42.07
CA ILE A 430 33.44 0.21 -43.11
C ILE A 430 34.02 -0.47 -44.33
N PRO A 431 33.26 -0.66 -45.43
CA PRO A 431 33.85 -1.19 -46.63
C PRO A 431 34.94 -0.20 -47.03
N HIS A 432 36.21 -0.65 -46.97
CA HIS A 432 37.30 0.09 -47.57
C HIS A 432 37.00 0.09 -49.06
N PHE A 433 36.49 1.22 -49.56
CA PHE A 433 36.60 1.54 -50.96
C PHE A 433 38.10 1.70 -51.23
N VAL A 434 38.68 0.64 -51.73
CA VAL A 434 40.02 0.73 -52.34
C VAL A 434 39.85 1.58 -53.59
N LEU A 435 40.16 2.88 -53.44
CA LEU A 435 40.41 3.70 -54.60
C LEU A 435 41.66 3.13 -55.31
N LEU A 436 41.39 2.25 -56.30
CA LEU A 436 42.41 1.91 -57.28
C LEU A 436 42.77 3.17 -58.00
N SER A 437 43.86 3.80 -57.54
CA SER A 437 44.57 4.85 -58.31
C SER A 437 45.22 4.21 -59.56
N SER A 438 44.46 4.08 -60.62
CA SER A 438 45.05 3.92 -61.93
C SER A 438 45.48 5.31 -62.39
N GLY A 439 46.81 5.57 -62.29
CA GLY A 439 47.40 6.73 -62.91
C GLY A 439 47.32 6.62 -64.42
N SER A 440 46.77 7.61 -65.04
CA SER A 440 47.26 8.13 -66.32
C SER A 440 46.64 9.50 -66.58
N SER A 441 47.51 10.37 -66.94
CA SER A 441 47.41 11.78 -67.29
C SER A 441 46.45 12.08 -68.45
N VAL A 442 46.04 13.35 -68.47
CA VAL A 442 45.85 14.25 -69.63
C VAL A 442 44.42 14.74 -69.91
N LEU A 443 44.28 16.01 -69.63
CA LEU A 443 43.63 17.12 -70.37
C LEU A 443 42.08 17.21 -70.43
N HIS A 444 41.71 18.34 -69.93
CA HIS A 444 40.94 19.44 -70.53
C HIS A 444 39.41 19.42 -70.43
N ASP A 445 38.96 20.52 -69.86
CA ASP A 445 37.80 21.35 -70.15
C ASP A 445 36.38 20.95 -69.71
N SER A 446 35.90 21.80 -68.83
CA SER A 446 34.71 22.62 -68.98
C SER A 446 33.32 22.09 -68.71
N TYR A 447 32.66 22.85 -67.83
CA TYR A 447 31.21 23.12 -67.72
C TYR A 447 30.34 22.02 -67.10
N MET A 448 29.56 22.30 -66.16
CA MET A 448 28.51 23.18 -65.81
C MET A 448 27.74 22.61 -64.61
N LEU A 449 27.41 23.45 -63.71
CA LEU A 449 26.36 23.35 -62.70
C LEU A 449 25.03 22.97 -63.33
N ILE A 450 24.30 22.05 -62.70
CA ILE A 450 22.83 22.08 -62.70
C ILE A 450 22.32 21.84 -61.28
N PHE A 451 21.92 22.92 -60.65
CA PHE A 451 20.92 22.94 -59.58
C PHE A 451 19.58 22.70 -60.23
N VAL A 452 18.78 21.72 -59.73
CA VAL A 452 17.33 21.73 -59.89
C VAL A 452 16.70 21.36 -58.58
N GLY A 453 16.22 22.38 -57.87
CA GLY A 453 15.20 22.24 -56.86
C GLY A 453 13.85 22.05 -57.54
N PHE A 454 13.00 21.29 -56.90
CA PHE A 454 11.55 21.41 -57.12
C PHE A 454 10.84 21.43 -55.81
N LEU A 455 10.33 22.61 -55.55
CA LEU A 455 9.23 22.92 -54.63
C LEU A 455 7.89 22.78 -55.39
N PHE A 456 6.83 22.66 -54.62
CA PHE A 456 5.40 22.79 -54.96
C PHE A 456 4.70 21.49 -55.34
N LEU A 457 3.43 21.22 -54.97
CA LEU A 457 2.34 21.98 -54.33
C LEU A 457 1.26 20.98 -53.87
N LEU A 458 0.63 21.24 -52.77
CA LEU A 458 -0.81 21.31 -52.46
C LEU A 458 -1.79 20.33 -53.19
N SER A 459 -2.43 19.47 -52.46
CA SER A 459 -3.88 19.53 -52.23
C SER A 459 -4.27 18.61 -51.09
#